data_cd91f3d959c89d6af6c9ae6b92c07931
#
_entry.id   cd91f3d959c89d6af6c9ae6b92c07931
#
_cell.length_a   1.000
_cell.length_b   1.000
_cell.length_c   1.000
_cell.angle_alpha   90.00
_cell.angle_beta   90.00
_cell.angle_gamma   90.00
#
_symmetry.space_group_name_H-M   'P 1'
#
loop_
_entity.id
_entity.type
_entity.pdbx_description
1 polymer ?
#
loop_
_entity_poly.entity_id
_entity_poly.type
_entity_poly.pdbx_seq_one_letter_code
_entity_poly.pdbx_strand_id
1 'polypeptide(L)'
;NQIMARQSGQIINQNLELLFNSVSLRPFGFRWDISPRDKKEAKVVKEMFLQLKMRSSPKRLKGGEMAFLSTPDVFRISYRKGGNVHPFLNKFKICALTSVGINYTGSGQYSTYADGTPVHMKLDLAFTELEPIYRDDYEESYIDF
;
A
#
# COMPACT_ATOMS: atom_id res chain seq x y z
N ASN A 1 27.28 22.81 23.55
CA ASN A 1 27.48 21.40 23.09
C ASN A 1 28.84 20.82 23.54
N GLN A 2 29.92 21.57 23.58
CA GLN A 2 31.25 21.05 24.04
C GLN A 2 31.32 20.76 25.55
N ILE A 3 30.51 21.42 26.36
CA ILE A 3 30.46 21.23 27.82
C ILE A 3 29.78 19.88 28.17
N MET A 4 28.72 19.49 27.46
CA MET A 4 28.04 18.20 27.65
C MET A 4 28.94 17.01 27.23
N ALA A 5 29.71 17.15 26.15
CA ALA A 5 30.60 16.09 25.68
C ALA A 5 31.70 15.74 26.68
N ARG A 6 32.12 16.73 27.49
CA ARG A 6 33.15 16.53 28.55
C ARG A 6 32.62 15.78 29.77
N GLN A 7 31.30 15.85 30.04
CA GLN A 7 30.68 15.19 31.19
C GLN A 7 30.20 13.78 30.87
N SER A 8 29.74 13.51 29.64
CA SER A 8 29.16 12.23 29.25
C SER A 8 30.07 11.35 28.40
N GLY A 9 31.19 11.88 27.91
CA GLY A 9 32.07 11.16 26.98
C GLY A 9 31.44 10.82 25.62
N GLN A 10 30.27 11.39 25.33
CA GLN A 10 29.53 11.15 24.09
C GLN A 10 29.65 12.38 23.18
N ILE A 11 30.17 12.19 21.99
CA ILE A 11 30.24 13.21 20.96
C ILE A 11 29.17 12.91 19.91
N ILE A 12 28.30 13.87 19.63
CA ILE A 12 27.37 13.77 18.51
C ILE A 12 28.17 13.73 17.21
N ASN A 13 28.07 12.63 16.49
CA ASN A 13 28.71 12.48 15.20
C ASN A 13 27.95 13.30 14.15
N GLN A 14 28.42 14.49 13.83
CA GLN A 14 27.80 15.37 12.84
C GLN A 14 27.73 14.75 11.43
N ASN A 15 28.62 13.82 11.10
CA ASN A 15 28.58 13.10 9.83
C ASN A 15 27.41 12.11 9.76
N LEU A 16 26.95 11.58 10.90
CA LEU A 16 25.76 10.72 10.98
C LEU A 16 24.47 11.52 10.74
N GLU A 17 24.40 12.76 11.21
CA GLU A 17 23.26 13.65 10.95
C GLU A 17 23.12 14.00 9.46
N LEU A 18 24.24 14.09 8.72
CA LEU A 18 24.22 14.34 7.27
C LEU A 18 23.77 13.12 6.46
N LEU A 19 23.97 11.92 6.96
CA LEU A 19 23.60 10.66 6.29
C LEU A 19 22.18 10.18 6.65
N PHE A 20 21.70 10.50 7.85
CA PHE A 20 20.38 10.11 8.36
C PHE A 20 19.47 11.32 8.50
N ASN A 21 18.77 11.66 7.42
CA ASN A 21 17.87 12.82 7.38
C ASN A 21 16.54 12.56 8.09
N SER A 22 15.94 11.37 7.89
CA SER A 22 14.66 11.01 8.50
C SER A 22 14.34 9.53 8.28
N VAL A 23 13.41 9.02 9.08
CA VAL A 23 12.77 7.73 8.84
C VAL A 23 11.68 7.91 7.81
N SER A 24 11.64 7.08 6.78
CA SER A 24 10.64 7.13 5.72
C SER A 24 9.68 5.94 5.78
N LEU A 25 8.45 6.17 5.35
CA LEU A 25 7.47 5.10 5.14
C LEU A 25 7.78 4.36 3.84
N ARG A 26 7.66 3.03 3.83
CA ARG A 26 7.93 2.23 2.64
C ARG A 26 6.72 2.21 1.70
N PRO A 27 6.89 2.60 0.42
CA PRO A 27 5.88 2.43 -0.60
C PRO A 27 6.00 1.05 -1.27
N PHE A 28 4.87 0.48 -1.70
CA PHE A 28 4.80 -0.76 -2.46
C PHE A 28 3.83 -0.60 -3.63
N GLY A 29 4.22 -1.14 -4.78
CA GLY A 29 3.39 -1.19 -5.97
C GLY A 29 3.09 -2.62 -6.38
N PHE A 30 1.85 -2.89 -6.75
CA PHE A 30 1.42 -4.19 -7.27
C PHE A 30 0.67 -3.99 -8.57
N ARG A 31 0.92 -4.89 -9.52
CA ARG A 31 0.25 -4.89 -10.82
C ARG A 31 -0.32 -6.25 -11.13
N TRP A 32 -1.54 -6.28 -11.64
CA TRP A 32 -2.19 -7.49 -12.12
C TRP A 32 -2.74 -7.28 -13.52
N ASP A 33 -2.56 -8.31 -14.35
CA ASP A 33 -3.24 -8.44 -15.63
C ASP A 33 -4.51 -9.26 -15.41
N ILE A 34 -5.65 -8.71 -15.81
CA ILE A 34 -6.97 -9.28 -15.56
C ILE A 34 -7.71 -9.42 -16.88
N SER A 35 -8.09 -10.64 -17.22
CA SER A 35 -8.86 -10.96 -18.44
C SER A 35 -10.08 -11.82 -18.06
N PRO A 36 -11.24 -11.21 -17.80
CA PRO A 36 -12.45 -11.96 -17.45
C PRO A 36 -12.90 -12.84 -18.62
N ARG A 37 -13.21 -14.09 -18.34
CA ARG A 37 -13.62 -15.09 -19.36
C ARG A 37 -15.11 -15.03 -19.66
N ASP A 38 -15.90 -14.55 -18.71
CA ASP A 38 -17.35 -14.46 -18.84
C ASP A 38 -17.92 -13.27 -18.07
N LYS A 39 -19.24 -13.05 -18.20
CA LYS A 39 -19.97 -11.96 -17.53
C LYS A 39 -19.93 -12.04 -16.00
N LYS A 40 -19.87 -13.25 -15.43
CA LYS A 40 -19.83 -13.44 -13.98
C LYS A 40 -18.49 -12.99 -13.43
N GLU A 41 -17.39 -13.42 -14.07
CA GLU A 41 -16.05 -12.94 -13.71
C GLU A 41 -15.92 -11.42 -13.88
N ALA A 42 -16.44 -10.86 -14.99
CA ALA A 42 -16.42 -9.42 -15.23
C ALA A 42 -17.16 -8.64 -14.13
N LYS A 43 -18.28 -9.13 -13.64
CA LYS A 43 -19.03 -8.53 -12.53
C LYS A 43 -18.20 -8.55 -11.24
N VAL A 44 -17.55 -9.66 -10.91
CA VAL A 44 -16.68 -9.79 -9.73
C VAL A 44 -15.50 -8.82 -9.82
N VAL A 45 -14.85 -8.71 -10.98
CA VAL A 45 -13.75 -7.77 -11.21
C VAL A 45 -14.22 -6.33 -11.01
N LYS A 46 -15.39 -5.96 -11.54
CA LYS A 46 -15.98 -4.63 -11.37
C LYS A 46 -16.27 -4.33 -9.89
N GLU A 47 -16.83 -5.28 -9.16
CA GLU A 47 -17.08 -5.15 -7.72
C GLU A 47 -15.77 -5.00 -6.94
N MET A 48 -14.75 -5.78 -7.26
CA MET A 48 -13.42 -5.66 -6.66
C MET A 48 -12.83 -4.25 -6.86
N PHE A 49 -12.88 -3.71 -8.08
CA PHE A 49 -12.41 -2.35 -8.36
C PHE A 49 -13.19 -1.30 -7.57
N LEU A 50 -14.50 -1.45 -7.48
CA LEU A 50 -15.35 -0.56 -6.71
C LEU A 50 -15.01 -0.60 -5.22
N GLN A 51 -14.84 -1.78 -4.65
CA GLN A 51 -14.47 -1.95 -3.25
C GLN A 51 -13.11 -1.31 -2.93
N LEU A 52 -12.09 -1.52 -3.78
CA LEU A 52 -10.78 -0.93 -3.59
C LEU A 52 -10.86 0.61 -3.59
N LYS A 53 -11.55 1.20 -4.57
CA LYS A 53 -11.74 2.66 -4.67
C LYS A 53 -12.54 3.21 -3.49
N MET A 54 -13.64 2.53 -3.11
CA MET A 54 -14.50 2.97 -2.01
C MET A 54 -13.75 2.94 -0.69
N ARG A 55 -12.99 1.87 -0.42
CA ARG A 55 -12.24 1.70 0.84
C ARG A 55 -11.02 2.61 0.95
N SER A 56 -10.41 2.99 -0.17
CA SER A 56 -9.31 3.95 -0.19
C SER A 56 -9.76 5.41 -0.13
N SER A 57 -11.05 5.68 -0.22
CA SER A 57 -11.60 7.04 -0.22
C SER A 57 -12.12 7.44 1.17
N PRO A 58 -11.93 8.71 1.59
CA PRO A 58 -12.50 9.20 2.84
C PRO A 58 -14.03 9.29 2.75
N LYS A 59 -14.71 9.00 3.84
CA LYS A 59 -16.17 9.08 3.94
C LYS A 59 -16.58 10.44 4.51
N ARG A 60 -17.59 11.08 3.92
CA ARG A 60 -18.22 12.27 4.49
C ARG A 60 -19.09 11.86 5.67
N LEU A 61 -18.87 12.47 6.82
CA LEU A 61 -19.75 12.32 7.98
C LEU A 61 -20.90 13.31 7.87
N LYS A 62 -22.15 12.83 7.99
CA LYS A 62 -23.34 13.69 8.00
C LYS A 62 -23.45 14.36 9.36
N GLY A 63 -23.41 15.69 9.40
CA GLY A 63 -23.65 16.46 10.62
C GLY A 63 -23.13 17.90 10.54
N GLY A 64 -24.02 18.88 10.45
CA GLY A 64 -23.71 20.29 10.57
C GLY A 64 -23.11 20.95 9.31
N GLU A 65 -22.90 22.26 9.40
CA GLU A 65 -22.34 23.10 8.33
C GLU A 65 -20.86 22.78 8.00
N MET A 66 -20.15 22.09 8.89
CA MET A 66 -18.80 21.58 8.65
C MET A 66 -18.83 20.11 8.25
N ALA A 67 -18.42 19.81 7.01
CA ALA A 67 -18.28 18.45 6.52
C ALA A 67 -17.03 17.79 7.13
N PHE A 68 -17.20 17.01 8.18
CA PHE A 68 -16.13 16.15 8.70
C PHE A 68 -15.90 14.97 7.77
N LEU A 69 -14.63 14.60 7.61
CA LEU A 69 -14.21 13.41 6.86
C LEU A 69 -13.74 12.35 7.85
N SER A 70 -14.15 11.11 7.63
CA SER A 70 -13.50 9.97 8.28
C SER A 70 -12.27 9.55 7.47
N THR A 71 -11.29 8.98 8.14
CA THR A 71 -10.12 8.38 7.47
C THR A 71 -10.53 7.22 6.56
N PRO A 72 -9.84 7.00 5.45
CA PRO A 72 -9.98 5.77 4.66
C PRO A 72 -9.67 4.51 5.47
N ASP A 73 -10.10 3.37 4.95
CA ASP A 73 -9.76 2.08 5.54
C ASP A 73 -8.25 1.79 5.38
N VAL A 74 -7.71 1.03 6.31
CA VAL A 74 -6.33 0.52 6.25
C VAL A 74 -6.31 -0.91 5.73
N PHE A 75 -5.18 -1.30 5.16
CA PHE A 75 -5.03 -2.59 4.48
C PHE A 75 -3.92 -3.42 5.13
N ARG A 76 -4.20 -4.70 5.30
CA ARG A 76 -3.20 -5.69 5.67
C ARG A 76 -2.86 -6.53 4.44
N ILE A 77 -1.60 -6.45 4.02
CA ILE A 77 -1.09 -7.17 2.86
C ILE A 77 -0.31 -8.40 3.36
N SER A 78 -0.48 -9.52 2.68
CA SER A 78 0.33 -10.71 2.94
C SER A 78 0.51 -11.55 1.67
N TYR A 79 1.72 -12.00 1.44
CA TYR A 79 1.98 -13.04 0.45
C TYR A 79 1.56 -14.40 1.00
N ARG A 80 0.85 -15.18 0.20
CA ARG A 80 0.37 -16.50 0.60
C ARG A 80 0.76 -17.58 -0.40
N LYS A 81 1.03 -18.77 0.13
CA LYS A 81 1.26 -19.99 -0.64
C LYS A 81 0.39 -21.10 -0.07
N GLY A 82 -0.58 -21.59 -0.87
CA GLY A 82 -1.48 -22.67 -0.42
C GLY A 82 -2.29 -22.34 0.83
N GLY A 83 -2.74 -21.07 0.98
CA GLY A 83 -3.52 -20.62 2.14
C GLY A 83 -2.69 -20.15 3.34
N ASN A 84 -1.42 -20.54 3.45
CA ASN A 84 -0.50 -20.10 4.51
C ASN A 84 0.30 -18.86 4.08
N VAL A 85 0.80 -18.12 5.06
CA VAL A 85 1.72 -17.00 4.79
C VAL A 85 2.97 -17.55 4.10
N HIS A 86 3.45 -16.84 3.08
CA HIS A 86 4.64 -17.25 2.34
C HIS A 86 5.87 -17.20 3.26
N PRO A 87 6.67 -18.27 3.36
CA PRO A 87 7.74 -18.36 4.36
C PRO A 87 8.98 -17.52 4.04
N PHE A 88 9.16 -17.14 2.77
CA PHE A 88 10.39 -16.50 2.29
C PHE A 88 10.21 -15.02 1.92
N LEU A 89 9.01 -14.61 1.51
CA LEU A 89 8.78 -13.24 1.09
C LEU A 89 8.58 -12.33 2.31
N ASN A 90 9.05 -11.09 2.17
CA ASN A 90 8.95 -10.06 3.21
C ASN A 90 7.49 -9.82 3.64
N LYS A 91 7.33 -9.38 4.86
CA LYS A 91 6.03 -8.98 5.43
C LYS A 91 5.83 -7.47 5.34
N PHE A 92 4.58 -7.08 5.49
CA PHE A 92 4.18 -5.69 5.48
C PHE A 92 3.55 -5.31 6.80
N LYS A 93 3.85 -4.11 7.28
CA LYS A 93 3.05 -3.46 8.32
C LYS A 93 1.70 -3.03 7.73
N ILE A 94 0.84 -2.44 8.54
CA ILE A 94 -0.45 -1.92 8.06
C ILE A 94 -0.20 -0.80 7.06
N CYS A 95 -0.92 -0.82 5.93
CA CYS A 95 -0.74 0.08 4.82
C CYS A 95 -2.00 0.92 4.54
N ALA A 96 -1.79 2.11 3.99
CA ALA A 96 -2.81 2.86 3.28
C ALA A 96 -2.73 2.54 1.78
N LEU A 97 -3.88 2.38 1.13
CA LEU A 97 -3.96 2.31 -0.33
C LEU A 97 -3.99 3.73 -0.89
N THR A 98 -2.88 4.17 -1.48
CA THR A 98 -2.67 5.55 -1.91
C THR A 98 -3.11 5.80 -3.35
N SER A 99 -3.13 4.76 -4.19
CA SER A 99 -3.56 4.87 -5.59
C SER A 99 -4.17 3.57 -6.09
N VAL A 100 -5.25 3.71 -6.88
CA VAL A 100 -5.91 2.64 -7.63
C VAL A 100 -5.97 3.07 -9.09
N GLY A 101 -5.12 2.50 -9.92
CA GLY A 101 -5.10 2.71 -11.37
C GLY A 101 -5.72 1.52 -12.11
N ILE A 102 -6.60 1.78 -13.07
CA ILE A 102 -7.18 0.74 -13.92
C ILE A 102 -6.97 1.16 -15.37
N ASN A 103 -6.25 0.33 -16.11
CA ASN A 103 -6.02 0.53 -17.54
C ASN A 103 -6.82 -0.50 -18.35
N TYR A 104 -7.78 -0.03 -19.10
CA TYR A 104 -8.64 -0.86 -19.96
C TYR A 104 -8.04 -1.13 -21.35
N THR A 105 -6.91 -0.53 -21.67
CA THR A 105 -6.17 -0.71 -22.93
C THR A 105 -4.86 -1.47 -22.74
N GLY A 106 -4.81 -2.32 -21.73
CA GLY A 106 -3.59 -3.02 -21.30
C GLY A 106 -2.91 -3.88 -22.38
N SER A 107 -3.67 -4.34 -23.38
CA SER A 107 -3.17 -5.08 -24.53
C SER A 107 -2.73 -4.19 -25.72
N GLY A 108 -2.70 -2.86 -25.54
CA GLY A 108 -2.35 -1.90 -26.58
C GLY A 108 -3.56 -1.36 -27.36
N GLN A 109 -4.69 -2.05 -27.32
CA GLN A 109 -5.94 -1.63 -27.94
C GLN A 109 -7.12 -1.82 -26.99
N TYR A 110 -8.09 -0.93 -27.07
CA TYR A 110 -9.35 -1.09 -26.36
C TYR A 110 -10.22 -2.10 -27.12
N SER A 111 -10.42 -3.26 -26.51
CA SER A 111 -11.28 -4.32 -27.05
C SER A 111 -12.31 -4.72 -26.01
N THR A 112 -13.54 -4.93 -26.47
CA THR A 112 -14.65 -5.38 -25.61
C THR A 112 -15.33 -6.59 -26.21
N TYR A 113 -15.95 -7.40 -25.34
CA TYR A 113 -16.98 -8.35 -25.77
C TYR A 113 -18.21 -7.62 -26.27
N ALA A 114 -19.13 -8.35 -26.90
CA ALA A 114 -20.38 -7.78 -27.46
C ALA A 114 -21.25 -7.03 -26.43
N ASP A 115 -21.10 -7.34 -25.15
CA ASP A 115 -21.80 -6.69 -24.03
C ASP A 115 -21.08 -5.45 -23.45
N GLY A 116 -19.96 -5.02 -24.07
CA GLY A 116 -19.15 -3.89 -23.63
C GLY A 116 -18.15 -4.20 -22.53
N THR A 117 -18.02 -5.45 -22.07
CA THR A 117 -17.02 -5.86 -21.07
C THR A 117 -15.62 -5.79 -21.69
N PRO A 118 -14.65 -5.08 -21.07
CA PRO A 118 -13.27 -5.09 -21.54
C PRO A 118 -12.65 -6.48 -21.53
N VAL A 119 -11.95 -6.84 -22.60
CA VAL A 119 -11.31 -8.15 -22.75
C VAL A 119 -10.08 -8.27 -21.84
N HIS A 120 -9.35 -7.16 -21.68
CA HIS A 120 -8.12 -7.12 -20.89
C HIS A 120 -7.99 -5.83 -20.11
N MET A 121 -7.65 -5.95 -18.85
CA MET A 121 -7.47 -4.81 -17.95
C MET A 121 -6.17 -4.98 -17.15
N LYS A 122 -5.51 -3.88 -16.85
CA LYS A 122 -4.40 -3.85 -15.89
C LYS A 122 -4.84 -3.09 -14.65
N LEU A 123 -4.63 -3.69 -13.50
CA LEU A 123 -4.85 -3.09 -12.19
C LEU A 123 -3.52 -2.75 -11.57
N ASP A 124 -3.30 -1.48 -11.28
CA ASP A 124 -2.15 -0.97 -10.55
C ASP A 124 -2.60 -0.46 -9.18
N LEU A 125 -2.02 -1.00 -8.12
CA LEU A 125 -2.26 -0.55 -6.76
C LEU A 125 -0.96 -0.04 -6.16
N ALA A 126 -1.02 1.12 -5.52
CA ALA A 126 0.08 1.66 -4.73
C ALA A 126 -0.32 1.74 -3.25
N PHE A 127 0.51 1.17 -2.40
CA PHE A 127 0.36 1.19 -0.95
C PHE A 127 1.53 1.91 -0.30
N THR A 128 1.29 2.48 0.87
CA THR A 128 2.34 3.02 1.73
C THR A 128 2.09 2.54 3.15
N GLU A 129 3.10 2.02 3.81
CA GLU A 129 3.01 1.65 5.22
C GLU A 129 2.75 2.88 6.07
N LEU A 130 1.96 2.73 7.14
CA LEU A 130 1.61 3.81 8.05
C LEU A 130 2.65 4.01 9.16
N GLU A 131 3.53 3.03 9.34
CA GLU A 131 4.59 3.05 10.33
C GLU A 131 5.93 2.74 9.66
N PRO A 132 7.00 3.46 10.03
CA PRO A 132 8.33 3.12 9.56
C PRO A 132 8.81 1.81 10.19
N ILE A 133 9.81 1.18 9.57
CA ILE A 133 10.48 0.02 10.12
C ILE A 133 11.73 0.46 10.86
N TYR A 134 11.87 -0.04 12.07
CA TYR A 134 13.02 0.16 12.91
C TYR A 134 13.83 -1.13 13.03
N ARG A 135 15.07 -1.01 13.47
CA ARG A 135 15.94 -2.16 13.73
C ARG A 135 15.31 -3.14 14.73
N ASP A 136 14.67 -2.59 15.74
CA ASP A 136 14.02 -3.37 16.81
C ASP A 136 12.90 -4.28 16.27
N ASP A 137 12.21 -3.87 15.21
CA ASP A 137 11.17 -4.70 14.56
C ASP A 137 11.75 -6.02 14.03
N TYR A 138 13.00 -6.01 13.52
CA TYR A 138 13.68 -7.22 13.05
C TYR A 138 14.23 -8.06 14.20
N GLU A 139 14.74 -7.43 15.26
CA GLU A 139 15.36 -8.11 16.40
C GLU A 139 14.32 -8.80 17.30
N GLU A 140 13.18 -8.17 17.56
CA GLU A 140 12.14 -8.71 18.44
C GLU A 140 11.33 -9.85 17.80
N SER A 141 11.07 -9.79 16.52
CA SER A 141 10.16 -10.71 15.86
C SER A 141 10.83 -11.76 14.99
N TYR A 142 12.12 -11.62 14.65
CA TYR A 142 12.81 -12.41 13.62
C TYR A 142 12.00 -12.47 12.32
N ILE A 143 11.27 -11.40 12.02
CA ILE A 143 10.40 -11.29 10.86
C ILE A 143 11.10 -10.41 9.85
N ASP A 144 11.17 -10.88 8.62
CA ASP A 144 11.61 -10.06 7.49
C ASP A 144 10.43 -9.19 7.00
N PHE A 145 10.56 -7.89 7.25
CA PHE A 145 9.60 -6.87 6.82
C PHE A 145 9.98 -6.28 5.47
#